data_dbde95c727e24285a52373b12ee1e9fe
#
_entry.id   dbde95c727e24285a52373b12ee1e9fe
#
_cell.length_a   1.000
_cell.length_b   1.000
_cell.length_c   1.000
_cell.angle_alpha   90.00
_cell.angle_beta   90.00
_cell.angle_gamma   90.00
#
_symmetry.space_group_name_H-M   'P 1'
#
loop_
_entity.id
_entity.type
_entity.pdbx_description
1 polymer ?
#
loop_
_entity_poly.entity_id
_entity_poly.type
_entity_poly.pdbx_seq_one_letter_code
_entity_poly.pdbx_strand_id
1 'polypeptide(L)'
;MFQHVNLLKKTLDDKRPLEPELMKTIAQKFREDWTYNTNAIEGNTMTLQETTFFLREGLTVQGRTLEEHLEMRNHSEAVLYLEEAVKNRDLTEGLIKDFHAMLFLGSQSFAGGTPIMPGIYKTKDNHVLTISGEIHYYTPATQVPTEMEKLITWYNESKLKLHPVELAAVFHHKFVAIHPFSDGNGRVSRLCMNFILMKNGF
;
A
#
# COMPACT_ATOMS: atom_id res chain seq x y z
N MET A 1 16.84 -17.97 8.72
CA MET A 1 16.01 -17.71 7.52
C MET A 1 16.48 -16.46 6.76
N PHE A 2 16.73 -15.32 7.41
CA PHE A 2 17.00 -14.02 6.76
C PHE A 2 18.48 -13.71 6.46
N GLN A 3 19.42 -14.66 6.65
CA GLN A 3 20.86 -14.41 6.48
C GLN A 3 21.20 -13.84 5.08
N HIS A 4 20.63 -14.42 4.02
CA HIS A 4 20.89 -13.95 2.65
C HIS A 4 20.37 -12.53 2.39
N VAL A 5 19.17 -12.22 2.87
CA VAL A 5 18.58 -10.87 2.76
C VAL A 5 19.43 -9.84 3.51
N ASN A 6 19.88 -10.19 4.72
CA ASN A 6 20.76 -9.32 5.51
C ASN A 6 22.11 -9.10 4.85
N LEU A 7 22.68 -10.14 4.20
CA LEU A 7 23.92 -10.01 3.43
C LEU A 7 23.76 -9.04 2.25
N LEU A 8 22.66 -9.18 1.48
CA LEU A 8 22.37 -8.27 0.36
C LEU A 8 22.15 -6.84 0.85
N LYS A 9 21.39 -6.67 1.93
CA LYS A 9 21.19 -5.35 2.55
C LYS A 9 22.53 -4.73 2.96
N LYS A 10 23.38 -5.48 3.65
CA LYS A 10 24.71 -5.00 4.01
C LYS A 10 25.53 -4.57 2.80
N THR A 11 25.51 -5.36 1.72
CA THR A 11 26.22 -5.03 0.48
C THR A 11 25.75 -3.71 -0.13
N LEU A 12 24.44 -3.38 -0.01
CA LEU A 12 23.91 -2.11 -0.43
C LEU A 12 24.30 -0.97 0.53
N ASP A 13 24.20 -1.22 1.83
CA ASP A 13 24.54 -0.22 2.86
C ASP A 13 26.03 0.17 2.79
N ASP A 14 26.92 -0.77 2.49
CA ASP A 14 28.36 -0.52 2.30
C ASP A 14 28.68 0.41 1.10
N LYS A 15 27.70 0.60 0.19
CA LYS A 15 27.80 1.53 -0.96
C LYS A 15 27.21 2.90 -0.67
N ARG A 16 26.59 3.10 0.48
CA ARG A 16 25.96 4.39 0.87
C ARG A 16 26.97 5.34 1.49
N PRO A 17 26.82 6.68 1.33
CA PRO A 17 25.74 7.33 0.59
C PRO A 17 25.93 7.20 -0.93
N LEU A 18 24.84 6.91 -1.64
CA LEU A 18 24.82 6.97 -3.10
C LEU A 18 24.75 8.42 -3.55
N GLU A 19 25.20 8.67 -4.78
CA GLU A 19 25.13 10.00 -5.38
C GLU A 19 23.65 10.49 -5.43
N PRO A 20 23.36 11.76 -5.06
CA PRO A 20 22.00 12.27 -4.97
C PRO A 20 21.18 12.11 -6.25
N GLU A 21 21.76 12.37 -7.43
CA GLU A 21 21.05 12.22 -8.70
C GLU A 21 20.74 10.73 -9.03
N LEU A 22 21.63 9.82 -8.68
CA LEU A 22 21.38 8.38 -8.80
C LEU A 22 20.24 7.96 -7.86
N MET A 23 20.23 8.42 -6.62
CA MET A 23 19.15 8.13 -5.66
C MET A 23 17.80 8.62 -6.17
N LYS A 24 17.75 9.82 -6.74
CA LYS A 24 16.54 10.41 -7.31
C LYS A 24 15.99 9.56 -8.49
N THR A 25 16.90 9.14 -9.39
CA THR A 25 16.55 8.29 -10.52
C THR A 25 16.00 6.93 -10.05
N ILE A 26 16.64 6.31 -9.07
CA ILE A 26 16.21 5.04 -8.49
C ILE A 26 14.83 5.19 -7.82
N ALA A 27 14.65 6.20 -6.97
CA ALA A 27 13.40 6.45 -6.27
C ALA A 27 12.24 6.69 -7.25
N GLN A 28 12.47 7.49 -8.30
CA GLN A 28 11.49 7.72 -9.35
C GLN A 28 11.10 6.42 -10.06
N LYS A 29 12.09 5.61 -10.47
CA LYS A 29 11.85 4.32 -11.13
C LYS A 29 11.05 3.36 -10.23
N PHE A 30 11.41 3.23 -8.96
CA PHE A 30 10.67 2.41 -8.01
C PHE A 30 9.22 2.89 -7.84
N ARG A 31 8.99 4.19 -7.72
CA ARG A 31 7.65 4.75 -7.60
C ARG A 31 6.79 4.43 -8.83
N GLU A 32 7.33 4.58 -10.03
CA GLU A 32 6.64 4.26 -11.28
C GLU A 32 6.29 2.76 -11.38
N ASP A 33 7.28 1.89 -11.15
CA ASP A 33 7.09 0.44 -11.20
C ASP A 33 6.12 -0.05 -10.13
N TRP A 34 6.24 0.46 -8.91
CA TRP A 34 5.34 0.09 -7.83
C TRP A 34 3.91 0.56 -8.10
N THR A 35 3.75 1.81 -8.57
CA THR A 35 2.43 2.35 -8.92
C THR A 35 1.77 1.53 -10.02
N TYR A 36 2.51 1.20 -11.08
CA TYR A 36 2.01 0.33 -12.13
C TYR A 36 1.59 -1.04 -11.59
N ASN A 37 2.51 -1.75 -10.95
CA ASN A 37 2.26 -3.13 -10.53
C ASN A 37 1.12 -3.25 -9.51
N THR A 38 1.03 -2.35 -8.54
CA THR A 38 0.00 -2.41 -7.52
C THR A 38 -1.41 -2.16 -8.08
N ASN A 39 -1.54 -1.25 -9.04
CA ASN A 39 -2.82 -0.97 -9.69
C ASN A 39 -3.19 -2.05 -10.74
N ALA A 40 -2.21 -2.60 -11.45
CA ALA A 40 -2.43 -3.74 -12.34
C ALA A 40 -2.97 -4.99 -11.59
N ILE A 41 -2.51 -5.24 -10.36
CA ILE A 41 -3.06 -6.30 -9.48
C ILE A 41 -4.56 -6.06 -9.20
N GLU A 42 -4.99 -4.82 -9.08
CA GLU A 42 -6.38 -4.43 -8.81
C GLU A 42 -7.23 -4.27 -10.10
N GLY A 43 -6.64 -4.56 -11.27
CA GLY A 43 -7.36 -4.58 -12.55
C GLY A 43 -7.24 -3.31 -13.39
N ASN A 44 -6.42 -2.33 -13.01
CA ASN A 44 -6.12 -1.17 -13.86
C ASN A 44 -5.42 -1.64 -15.15
N THR A 45 -5.84 -1.13 -16.29
CA THR A 45 -5.40 -1.62 -17.60
C THR A 45 -4.30 -0.78 -18.26
N MET A 46 -3.84 0.30 -17.63
CA MET A 46 -2.70 1.08 -18.12
C MET A 46 -1.43 0.20 -18.15
N THR A 47 -0.66 0.32 -19.22
CA THR A 47 0.66 -0.32 -19.32
C THR A 47 1.70 0.45 -18.50
N LEU A 48 2.84 -0.18 -18.22
CA LEU A 48 3.96 0.49 -17.54
C LEU A 48 4.44 1.74 -18.31
N GLN A 49 4.45 1.70 -19.64
CA GLN A 49 4.85 2.83 -20.47
C GLN A 49 3.85 3.97 -20.36
N GLU A 50 2.55 3.67 -20.41
CA GLU A 50 1.47 4.66 -20.22
C GLU A 50 1.50 5.26 -18.81
N THR A 51 1.72 4.44 -17.79
CA THR A 51 1.86 4.90 -16.40
C THR A 51 3.04 5.85 -16.25
N THR A 52 4.21 5.46 -16.76
CA THR A 52 5.43 6.30 -16.73
C THR A 52 5.22 7.61 -17.46
N PHE A 53 4.63 7.58 -18.66
CA PHE A 53 4.32 8.77 -19.45
C PHE A 53 3.37 9.70 -18.68
N PHE A 54 2.27 9.15 -18.17
CA PHE A 54 1.27 9.94 -17.41
C PHE A 54 1.89 10.58 -16.15
N LEU A 55 2.68 9.82 -15.38
CA LEU A 55 3.27 10.34 -14.14
C LEU A 55 4.38 11.37 -14.38
N ARG A 56 5.10 11.29 -15.50
CA ARG A 56 6.20 12.22 -15.81
C ARG A 56 5.71 13.48 -16.52
N GLU A 57 4.86 13.32 -17.53
CA GLU A 57 4.44 14.41 -18.40
C GLU A 57 3.14 15.10 -17.89
N GLY A 58 2.37 14.43 -17.04
CA GLY A 58 1.07 14.94 -16.56
C GLY A 58 -0.02 14.93 -17.63
N LEU A 59 0.21 14.25 -18.76
CA LEU A 59 -0.72 14.18 -19.88
C LEU A 59 -1.55 12.90 -19.81
N THR A 60 -2.86 13.02 -20.11
CA THR A 60 -3.75 11.87 -20.14
C THR A 60 -3.46 10.94 -21.32
N VAL A 61 -3.72 9.66 -21.12
CA VAL A 61 -3.53 8.60 -22.10
C VAL A 61 -4.86 8.34 -22.81
N GLN A 62 -4.86 8.38 -24.14
CA GLN A 62 -6.06 8.13 -24.94
C GLN A 62 -6.59 6.71 -24.71
N GLY A 63 -7.90 6.57 -24.56
CA GLY A 63 -8.57 5.28 -24.37
C GLY A 63 -8.56 4.76 -22.93
N ARG A 64 -7.98 5.51 -21.98
CA ARG A 64 -8.04 5.21 -20.55
C ARG A 64 -9.08 6.05 -19.84
N THR A 65 -9.73 5.48 -18.84
CA THR A 65 -10.74 6.18 -18.05
C THR A 65 -10.13 7.22 -17.11
N LEU A 66 -10.91 8.17 -16.65
CA LEU A 66 -10.49 9.10 -15.61
C LEU A 66 -10.12 8.37 -14.32
N GLU A 67 -10.88 7.33 -13.97
CA GLU A 67 -10.63 6.54 -12.76
C GLU A 67 -9.26 5.85 -12.80
N GLU A 68 -8.89 5.24 -13.93
CA GLU A 68 -7.56 4.64 -14.11
C GLU A 68 -6.43 5.66 -13.92
N HIS A 69 -6.61 6.89 -14.42
CA HIS A 69 -5.63 7.97 -14.22
C HIS A 69 -5.58 8.42 -12.75
N LEU A 70 -6.73 8.53 -12.08
CA LEU A 70 -6.80 8.89 -10.66
C LEU A 70 -6.12 7.83 -9.78
N GLU A 71 -6.34 6.55 -10.04
CA GLU A 71 -5.67 5.46 -9.33
C GLU A 71 -4.14 5.55 -9.43
N MET A 72 -3.60 5.78 -10.65
CA MET A 72 -2.17 5.93 -10.85
C MET A 72 -1.61 7.17 -10.13
N ARG A 73 -2.24 8.34 -10.30
CA ARG A 73 -1.81 9.56 -9.63
C ARG A 73 -1.87 9.43 -8.12
N ASN A 74 -3.00 9.00 -7.60
CA ASN A 74 -3.24 8.91 -6.16
C ASN A 74 -2.29 7.93 -5.48
N HIS A 75 -1.99 6.78 -6.12
CA HIS A 75 -1.00 5.85 -5.58
C HIS A 75 0.42 6.45 -5.62
N SER A 76 0.80 7.11 -6.70
CA SER A 76 2.10 7.79 -6.79
C SER A 76 2.27 8.84 -5.69
N GLU A 77 1.24 9.64 -5.41
CA GLU A 77 1.23 10.62 -4.32
C GLU A 77 1.26 9.93 -2.94
N ALA A 78 0.56 8.81 -2.78
CA ALA A 78 0.62 8.03 -1.55
C ALA A 78 2.01 7.46 -1.28
N VAL A 79 2.77 7.09 -2.32
CA VAL A 79 4.19 6.67 -2.18
C VAL A 79 5.06 7.84 -1.73
N LEU A 80 4.92 9.03 -2.31
CA LEU A 80 5.66 10.22 -1.86
C LEU A 80 5.35 10.57 -0.41
N TYR A 81 4.08 10.51 -0.03
CA TYR A 81 3.68 10.73 1.36
C TYR A 81 4.25 9.67 2.31
N LEU A 82 4.29 8.40 1.89
CA LEU A 82 4.90 7.31 2.63
C LEU A 82 6.40 7.55 2.84
N GLU A 83 7.15 7.95 1.81
CA GLU A 83 8.57 8.26 1.89
C GLU A 83 8.87 9.36 2.92
N GLU A 84 8.00 10.36 3.02
CA GLU A 84 8.12 11.41 4.03
C GLU A 84 7.70 10.92 5.42
N ALA A 85 6.60 10.15 5.51
CA ALA A 85 6.09 9.61 6.77
C ALA A 85 7.09 8.65 7.44
N VAL A 86 7.83 7.86 6.66
CA VAL A 86 8.88 6.95 7.17
C VAL A 86 9.92 7.69 8.01
N LYS A 87 10.25 8.94 7.68
CA LYS A 87 11.26 9.73 8.40
C LYS A 87 10.78 10.14 9.79
N ASN A 88 9.49 10.52 9.93
CA ASN A 88 9.01 11.29 11.07
C ASN A 88 7.80 10.68 11.80
N ARG A 89 7.20 9.62 11.27
CA ARG A 89 5.97 9.01 11.83
C ARG A 89 6.17 7.54 12.17
N ASP A 90 5.34 7.03 13.10
CA ASP A 90 5.13 5.60 13.33
C ASP A 90 3.90 5.11 12.58
N LEU A 91 3.82 3.78 12.37
CA LEU A 91 2.63 3.15 11.80
C LEU A 91 1.50 3.16 12.84
N THR A 92 0.44 3.88 12.51
CA THR A 92 -0.75 4.06 13.35
C THR A 92 -2.01 3.86 12.51
N GLU A 93 -3.17 3.67 13.16
CA GLU A 93 -4.46 3.65 12.45
C GLU A 93 -4.70 4.95 11.66
N GLY A 94 -4.29 6.10 12.22
CA GLY A 94 -4.40 7.38 11.53
C GLY A 94 -3.61 7.39 10.21
N LEU A 95 -2.36 6.94 10.23
CA LEU A 95 -1.53 6.84 9.01
C LEU A 95 -2.12 5.87 7.98
N ILE A 96 -2.67 4.74 8.43
CA ILE A 96 -3.35 3.77 7.55
C ILE A 96 -4.57 4.40 6.88
N LYS A 97 -5.37 5.16 7.64
CA LYS A 97 -6.52 5.91 7.12
C LYS A 97 -6.09 7.01 6.14
N ASP A 98 -4.97 7.70 6.41
CA ASP A 98 -4.39 8.68 5.50
C ASP A 98 -4.03 8.02 4.15
N PHE A 99 -3.35 6.86 4.16
CA PHE A 99 -3.05 6.11 2.94
C PHE A 99 -4.31 5.76 2.15
N HIS A 100 -5.33 5.26 2.84
CA HIS A 100 -6.60 4.94 2.18
C HIS A 100 -7.26 6.19 1.59
N ALA A 101 -7.30 7.30 2.34
CA ALA A 101 -7.89 8.55 1.86
C ALA A 101 -7.19 9.07 0.61
N MET A 102 -5.86 8.98 0.56
CA MET A 102 -5.09 9.39 -0.61
C MET A 102 -5.39 8.54 -1.84
N LEU A 103 -5.54 7.22 -1.71
CA LEU A 103 -5.83 6.33 -2.83
C LEU A 103 -7.16 6.65 -3.52
N PHE A 104 -8.12 7.22 -2.81
CA PHE A 104 -9.46 7.53 -3.32
C PHE A 104 -9.72 9.04 -3.44
N LEU A 105 -8.68 9.86 -3.42
CA LEU A 105 -8.83 11.32 -3.56
C LEU A 105 -9.43 11.70 -4.92
N GLY A 106 -10.61 12.33 -4.91
CA GLY A 106 -11.31 12.75 -6.14
C GLY A 106 -11.95 11.61 -6.93
N SER A 107 -11.84 10.36 -6.47
CA SER A 107 -12.52 9.20 -7.04
C SER A 107 -14.00 9.20 -6.65
N GLN A 108 -14.85 8.72 -7.56
CA GLN A 108 -16.27 8.46 -7.31
C GLN A 108 -16.54 6.94 -7.31
N SER A 109 -15.58 6.15 -6.92
CA SER A 109 -15.65 4.70 -6.93
C SER A 109 -16.70 4.14 -5.96
N PHE A 110 -17.25 3.01 -6.32
CA PHE A 110 -18.25 2.28 -5.54
C PHE A 110 -17.78 0.85 -5.25
N ALA A 111 -18.00 0.39 -4.04
CA ALA A 111 -17.82 -1.01 -3.65
C ALA A 111 -19.18 -1.64 -3.37
N GLY A 112 -19.59 -2.64 -4.17
CA GLY A 112 -20.89 -3.30 -4.00
C GLY A 112 -22.09 -2.32 -4.03
N GLY A 113 -22.04 -1.29 -4.89
CA GLY A 113 -23.09 -0.27 -5.01
C GLY A 113 -23.10 0.78 -3.88
N THR A 114 -22.11 0.77 -2.99
CA THR A 114 -21.95 1.78 -1.92
C THR A 114 -20.75 2.66 -2.22
N PRO A 115 -20.86 4.02 -2.12
CA PRO A 115 -19.72 4.90 -2.30
C PRO A 115 -18.57 4.55 -1.34
N ILE A 116 -17.36 4.56 -1.87
CA ILE A 116 -16.15 4.39 -1.04
C ILE A 116 -15.95 5.69 -0.26
N MET A 117 -15.80 5.56 1.05
CA MET A 117 -15.55 6.68 1.96
C MET A 117 -14.04 6.76 2.27
N PRO A 118 -13.28 7.71 1.67
CA PRO A 118 -11.84 7.82 1.86
C PRO A 118 -11.46 7.95 3.34
N GLY A 119 -10.55 7.10 3.82
CA GLY A 119 -10.07 7.11 5.21
C GLY A 119 -11.05 6.55 6.26
N ILE A 120 -12.21 6.08 5.84
CA ILE A 120 -13.26 5.56 6.74
C ILE A 120 -13.35 4.04 6.63
N TYR A 121 -13.39 3.34 7.75
CA TYR A 121 -13.62 1.90 7.78
C TYR A 121 -14.99 1.54 7.20
N LYS A 122 -15.10 0.34 6.65
CA LYS A 122 -16.35 -0.17 6.10
C LYS A 122 -17.49 -0.16 7.13
N THR A 123 -18.69 0.14 6.65
CA THR A 123 -19.91 0.13 7.46
C THR A 123 -20.81 -1.06 7.15
N LYS A 124 -20.48 -1.82 6.10
CA LYS A 124 -21.15 -3.05 5.70
C LYS A 124 -20.14 -4.17 5.61
N ASP A 125 -20.59 -5.39 5.91
CA ASP A 125 -19.77 -6.58 5.77
C ASP A 125 -19.43 -6.81 4.31
N ASN A 126 -18.22 -7.30 4.06
CA ASN A 126 -17.76 -7.68 2.74
C ASN A 126 -17.25 -9.13 2.73
N HIS A 127 -17.23 -9.71 1.56
CA HIS A 127 -16.80 -11.09 1.34
C HIS A 127 -16.12 -11.21 -0.03
N VAL A 128 -15.43 -12.30 -0.24
CA VAL A 128 -14.87 -12.67 -1.54
C VAL A 128 -15.29 -14.09 -1.89
N LEU A 129 -15.56 -14.30 -3.16
CA LEU A 129 -15.74 -15.65 -3.70
C LEU A 129 -14.37 -16.26 -3.96
N THR A 130 -14.06 -17.37 -3.29
CA THR A 130 -12.80 -18.09 -3.47
C THR A 130 -12.74 -18.79 -4.81
N ILE A 131 -11.56 -19.22 -5.23
CA ILE A 131 -11.37 -20.02 -6.46
C ILE A 131 -12.16 -21.36 -6.37
N SER A 132 -12.36 -21.91 -5.17
CA SER A 132 -13.18 -23.12 -4.93
C SER A 132 -14.69 -22.85 -5.01
N GLY A 133 -15.12 -21.58 -5.18
CA GLY A 133 -16.55 -21.22 -5.23
C GLY A 133 -17.18 -21.03 -3.84
N GLU A 134 -16.38 -21.06 -2.77
CA GLU A 134 -16.86 -20.79 -1.40
C GLU A 134 -16.84 -19.31 -1.10
N ILE A 135 -17.78 -18.85 -0.28
CA ILE A 135 -17.78 -17.45 0.18
C ILE A 135 -16.92 -17.35 1.43
N HIS A 136 -15.85 -16.52 1.34
CA HIS A 136 -15.06 -16.16 2.50
C HIS A 136 -15.51 -14.78 3.02
N TYR A 137 -15.98 -14.73 4.26
CA TYR A 137 -16.37 -13.50 4.94
C TYR A 137 -15.17 -12.91 5.69
N TYR A 138 -14.91 -11.64 5.48
CA TYR A 138 -13.91 -10.88 6.25
C TYR A 138 -14.47 -10.47 7.61
N THR A 139 -13.65 -9.87 8.45
CA THR A 139 -14.07 -9.32 9.76
C THR A 139 -15.34 -8.49 9.62
N PRO A 140 -16.41 -8.73 10.41
CA PRO A 140 -17.61 -7.93 10.40
C PRO A 140 -17.33 -6.43 10.64
N ALA A 141 -18.05 -5.56 9.95
CA ALA A 141 -17.84 -4.10 10.03
C ALA A 141 -17.83 -3.57 11.46
N THR A 142 -18.71 -4.10 12.31
CA THR A 142 -18.80 -3.72 13.74
C THR A 142 -17.58 -4.09 14.57
N GLN A 143 -16.79 -5.07 14.13
CA GLN A 143 -15.59 -5.54 14.84
C GLN A 143 -14.29 -4.92 14.30
N VAL A 144 -14.34 -4.30 13.11
CA VAL A 144 -13.15 -3.71 12.46
C VAL A 144 -12.37 -2.76 13.37
N PRO A 145 -12.98 -1.81 14.10
CA PRO A 145 -12.21 -0.91 14.97
C PRO A 145 -11.39 -1.66 16.03
N THR A 146 -11.99 -2.65 16.68
CA THR A 146 -11.33 -3.46 17.71
C THR A 146 -10.20 -4.32 17.13
N GLU A 147 -10.40 -4.93 15.97
CA GLU A 147 -9.37 -5.76 15.33
C GLU A 147 -8.20 -4.91 14.79
N MET A 148 -8.46 -3.69 14.34
CA MET A 148 -7.42 -2.75 13.94
C MET A 148 -6.60 -2.24 15.14
N GLU A 149 -7.24 -1.95 16.26
CA GLU A 149 -6.54 -1.62 17.51
C GLU A 149 -5.62 -2.77 17.96
N LYS A 150 -6.12 -4.02 17.92
CA LYS A 150 -5.31 -5.21 18.23
C LYS A 150 -4.14 -5.37 17.24
N LEU A 151 -4.34 -5.09 15.96
CA LEU A 151 -3.29 -5.16 14.95
C LEU A 151 -2.16 -4.16 15.23
N ILE A 152 -2.51 -2.92 15.58
CA ILE A 152 -1.52 -1.88 15.92
C ILE A 152 -0.80 -2.21 17.23
N THR A 153 -1.52 -2.72 18.22
CA THR A 153 -0.90 -3.20 19.47
C THR A 153 0.09 -4.31 19.19
N TRP A 154 -0.31 -5.34 18.43
CA TRP A 154 0.59 -6.43 18.01
C TRP A 154 1.82 -5.92 17.26
N TYR A 155 1.64 -4.97 16.32
CA TYR A 155 2.76 -4.36 15.58
C TYR A 155 3.76 -3.70 16.54
N ASN A 156 3.27 -2.89 17.49
CA ASN A 156 4.13 -2.20 18.45
C ASN A 156 4.90 -3.15 19.37
N GLU A 157 4.29 -4.27 19.78
CA GLU A 157 4.93 -5.31 20.58
C GLU A 157 5.95 -6.15 19.80
N SER A 158 5.73 -6.28 18.47
CA SER A 158 6.50 -7.18 17.61
C SER A 158 7.65 -6.47 16.89
N LYS A 159 7.57 -5.14 16.68
CA LYS A 159 8.54 -4.38 15.86
C LYS A 159 10.00 -4.44 16.35
N LEU A 160 10.22 -4.74 17.62
CA LEU A 160 11.58 -4.94 18.19
C LEU A 160 11.97 -6.42 18.34
N LYS A 161 11.08 -7.36 18.03
CA LYS A 161 11.30 -8.80 18.23
C LYS A 161 11.42 -9.56 16.91
N LEU A 162 10.68 -9.16 15.88
CA LEU A 162 10.66 -9.84 14.59
C LEU A 162 11.64 -9.19 13.62
N HIS A 163 12.14 -10.01 12.69
CA HIS A 163 12.89 -9.50 11.55
C HIS A 163 11.97 -8.59 10.70
N PRO A 164 12.44 -7.43 10.18
CA PRO A 164 11.59 -6.49 9.45
C PRO A 164 10.80 -7.10 8.29
N VAL A 165 11.39 -8.04 7.54
CA VAL A 165 10.71 -8.75 6.45
C VAL A 165 9.58 -9.63 6.98
N GLU A 166 9.79 -10.32 8.09
CA GLU A 166 8.75 -11.12 8.74
C GLU A 166 7.65 -10.24 9.31
N LEU A 167 8.02 -9.17 10.01
CA LEU A 167 7.07 -8.19 10.55
C LEU A 167 6.16 -7.62 9.45
N ALA A 168 6.75 -7.21 8.33
CA ALA A 168 6.04 -6.65 7.20
C ALA A 168 5.07 -7.68 6.56
N ALA A 169 5.53 -8.91 6.36
CA ALA A 169 4.71 -9.99 5.78
C ALA A 169 3.55 -10.39 6.70
N VAL A 170 3.79 -10.54 8.01
CA VAL A 170 2.73 -10.89 8.98
C VAL A 170 1.74 -9.74 9.15
N PHE A 171 2.22 -8.48 9.18
CA PHE A 171 1.34 -7.32 9.20
C PHE A 171 0.41 -7.29 7.99
N HIS A 172 0.98 -7.45 6.78
CA HIS A 172 0.22 -7.51 5.54
C HIS A 172 -0.89 -8.58 5.60
N HIS A 173 -0.53 -9.80 5.99
CA HIS A 173 -1.49 -10.90 6.11
C HIS A 173 -2.62 -10.59 7.10
N LYS A 174 -2.28 -10.13 8.30
CA LYS A 174 -3.27 -9.76 9.34
C LYS A 174 -4.19 -8.63 8.88
N PHE A 175 -3.65 -7.60 8.25
CA PHE A 175 -4.42 -6.48 7.73
C PHE A 175 -5.41 -6.93 6.65
N VAL A 176 -4.95 -7.74 5.69
CA VAL A 176 -5.83 -8.27 4.63
C VAL A 176 -6.90 -9.18 5.19
N ALA A 177 -6.61 -9.96 6.24
CA ALA A 177 -7.60 -10.81 6.92
C ALA A 177 -8.68 -9.97 7.63
N ILE A 178 -8.34 -8.83 8.22
CA ILE A 178 -9.31 -7.89 8.81
C ILE A 178 -10.16 -7.25 7.72
N HIS A 179 -9.53 -6.84 6.60
CA HIS A 179 -10.16 -6.18 5.46
C HIS A 179 -10.98 -4.95 5.87
N PRO A 180 -10.32 -3.92 6.46
CA PRO A 180 -11.02 -2.89 7.22
C PRO A 180 -11.82 -1.89 6.37
N PHE A 181 -11.50 -1.76 5.08
CA PHE A 181 -12.17 -0.81 4.19
C PHE A 181 -13.14 -1.52 3.24
N SER A 182 -14.02 -0.76 2.61
CA SER A 182 -14.94 -1.29 1.58
C SER A 182 -14.21 -1.70 0.30
N ASP A 183 -13.09 -1.03 -0.02
CA ASP A 183 -12.19 -1.33 -1.13
C ASP A 183 -10.77 -0.82 -0.80
N GLY A 184 -9.78 -1.05 -1.70
CA GLY A 184 -8.41 -0.56 -1.56
C GLY A 184 -7.56 -1.26 -0.49
N ASN A 185 -8.07 -2.31 0.15
CA ASN A 185 -7.35 -3.01 1.22
C ASN A 185 -6.01 -3.60 0.74
N GLY A 186 -5.96 -4.13 -0.47
CA GLY A 186 -4.75 -4.65 -1.08
C GLY A 186 -3.68 -3.56 -1.26
N ARG A 187 -4.05 -2.41 -1.83
CA ARG A 187 -3.14 -1.27 -2.03
C ARG A 187 -2.64 -0.71 -0.69
N VAL A 188 -3.54 -0.48 0.28
CA VAL A 188 -3.17 0.00 1.63
C VAL A 188 -2.25 -0.98 2.34
N SER A 189 -2.53 -2.28 2.30
CA SER A 189 -1.68 -3.29 2.95
C SER A 189 -0.27 -3.32 2.37
N ARG A 190 -0.12 -3.16 1.04
CA ARG A 190 1.19 -3.06 0.38
C ARG A 190 1.92 -1.76 0.72
N LEU A 191 1.20 -0.62 0.89
CA LEU A 191 1.79 0.62 1.41
C LEU A 191 2.31 0.42 2.85
N CYS A 192 1.51 -0.16 3.75
CA CYS A 192 1.93 -0.45 5.12
C CYS A 192 3.13 -1.42 5.18
N MET A 193 3.13 -2.47 4.35
CA MET A 193 4.25 -3.41 4.24
C MET A 193 5.55 -2.69 3.86
N ASN A 194 5.51 -1.84 2.84
CA ASN A 194 6.68 -1.07 2.41
C ASN A 194 7.07 0.00 3.43
N PHE A 195 6.12 0.64 4.10
CA PHE A 195 6.41 1.53 5.23
C PHE A 195 7.25 0.82 6.31
N ILE A 196 6.85 -0.40 6.69
CA ILE A 196 7.58 -1.21 7.69
C ILE A 196 8.98 -1.54 7.19
N LEU A 197 9.14 -1.96 5.95
CA LEU A 197 10.44 -2.29 5.36
C LEU A 197 11.34 -1.05 5.31
N MET A 198 10.86 0.05 4.75
CA MET A 198 11.63 1.30 4.61
C MET A 198 12.00 1.91 5.97
N LYS A 199 11.10 1.84 6.97
CA LYS A 199 11.38 2.28 8.36
C LYS A 199 12.57 1.55 8.98
N ASN A 200 12.85 0.33 8.53
CA ASN A 200 13.94 -0.53 8.97
C ASN A 200 15.12 -0.57 7.97
N GLY A 201 15.12 0.32 6.96
CA GLY A 201 16.22 0.48 6.02
C GLY A 201 16.31 -0.57 4.92
N PHE A 202 15.20 -1.31 4.66
CA PHE A 202 15.08 -2.24 3.53
C PHE A 202 14.47 -1.56 2.32
#